data_7d6256a8e61771c3511a99d519ba5338
#
_entry.id   7d6256a8e61771c3511a99d519ba5338
#
_cell.length_a   1.000
_cell.length_b   1.000
_cell.length_c   1.000
_cell.angle_alpha   90.00
_cell.angle_beta   90.00
_cell.angle_gamma   90.00
#
_symmetry.space_group_name_H-M   'P 1'
#
loop_
_entity.id
_entity.type
_entity.pdbx_description
1 polymer ?
#
loop_
_entity_poly.entity_id
_entity_poly.type
_entity_poly.pdbx_seq_one_letter_code
_entity_poly.pdbx_strand_id
1 'polypeptide(L)'
;MAFNPINWLLGLFSLDIAVDLGTANTLVHVRGKGIVINEPSWVTVDKKLRQPLAIGLEAKEMVGRTPGNVIVVRPIRDGVISEFDVTQIMLEYFIGKVHEQSIVPLPRPRVIVGLPTGVTEVEKRAVYDAVMASGARQALMIEEPIA
;
A
#
# COMPACT_ATOMS: atom_id res chain seq x y z
N MET A 1 27.23 5.14 -12.86
CA MET A 1 26.53 4.62 -11.66
C MET A 1 27.60 4.14 -10.70
N ALA A 2 27.78 4.80 -9.57
CA ALA A 2 28.79 4.39 -8.59
C ALA A 2 28.27 3.12 -7.85
N PHE A 3 29.07 2.05 -7.89
CA PHE A 3 28.83 0.82 -7.15
C PHE A 3 28.96 1.16 -5.65
N ASN A 4 27.84 1.10 -4.91
CA ASN A 4 27.84 1.28 -3.46
C ASN A 4 27.79 -0.11 -2.80
N PRO A 5 28.90 -0.59 -2.20
CA PRO A 5 28.95 -1.93 -1.61
C PRO A 5 27.98 -2.09 -0.43
N ILE A 6 27.65 -1.02 0.25
CA ILE A 6 26.69 -1.03 1.36
C ILE A 6 25.27 -1.31 0.82
N ASN A 7 24.89 -0.69 -0.30
CA ASN A 7 23.61 -0.95 -0.93
C ASN A 7 23.51 -2.37 -1.51
N TRP A 8 24.62 -2.94 -1.95
CA TRP A 8 24.69 -4.33 -2.40
C TRP A 8 24.50 -5.31 -1.23
N LEU A 9 25.18 -5.07 -0.11
CA LEU A 9 25.08 -5.91 1.10
C LEU A 9 23.67 -5.83 1.71
N LEU A 10 23.10 -4.63 1.79
CA LEU A 10 21.71 -4.42 2.25
C LEU A 10 20.69 -5.05 1.29
N GLY A 11 21.01 -5.16 0.00
CA GLY A 11 20.18 -5.83 -1.01
C GLY A 11 19.99 -7.32 -0.80
N LEU A 12 20.98 -8.00 -0.18
CA LEU A 12 20.91 -9.42 0.16
C LEU A 12 19.92 -9.74 1.27
N PHE A 13 19.63 -8.76 2.14
CA PHE A 13 18.70 -8.89 3.27
C PHE A 13 17.38 -8.12 3.07
N SER A 14 17.21 -7.49 1.92
CA SER A 14 16.02 -6.67 1.62
C SER A 14 14.83 -7.55 1.27
N LEU A 15 13.72 -7.33 1.95
CA LEU A 15 12.44 -7.88 1.58
C LEU A 15 11.93 -7.18 0.31
N ASP A 16 11.66 -7.97 -0.73
CA ASP A 16 10.96 -7.46 -1.91
C ASP A 16 9.45 -7.66 -1.69
N ILE A 17 8.72 -6.57 -1.77
CA ILE A 17 7.27 -6.53 -1.55
C ILE A 17 6.59 -6.19 -2.87
N ALA A 18 5.58 -6.95 -3.24
CA ALA A 18 4.65 -6.60 -4.32
C ALA A 18 3.28 -6.30 -3.71
N VAL A 19 2.70 -5.17 -4.08
CA VAL A 19 1.37 -4.73 -3.65
C VAL A 19 0.48 -4.67 -4.88
N ASP A 20 -0.63 -5.39 -4.84
CA ASP A 20 -1.69 -5.34 -5.83
C ASP A 20 -2.86 -4.54 -5.23
N LEU A 21 -3.15 -3.40 -5.84
CA LEU A 21 -4.20 -2.46 -5.41
C LEU A 21 -5.54 -2.81 -6.06
N GLY A 22 -6.12 -3.94 -5.69
CA GLY A 22 -7.40 -4.37 -6.24
C GLY A 22 -8.61 -3.58 -5.71
N THR A 23 -9.67 -3.53 -6.52
CA THR A 23 -10.94 -2.86 -6.15
C THR A 23 -11.62 -3.52 -4.95
N ALA A 24 -11.55 -4.83 -4.83
CA ALA A 24 -12.16 -5.58 -3.72
C ALA A 24 -11.20 -5.77 -2.56
N ASN A 25 -10.01 -6.27 -2.85
CA ASN A 25 -8.97 -6.58 -1.87
C ASN A 25 -7.63 -6.02 -2.32
N THR A 26 -6.84 -5.60 -1.35
CA THR A 26 -5.41 -5.34 -1.52
C THR A 26 -4.63 -6.59 -1.12
N LEU A 27 -3.75 -7.04 -2.01
CA LEU A 27 -2.85 -8.17 -1.76
C LEU A 27 -1.43 -7.65 -1.55
N VAL A 28 -0.76 -8.18 -0.55
CA VAL A 28 0.66 -7.92 -0.35
C VAL A 28 1.42 -9.23 -0.36
N HIS A 29 2.32 -9.35 -1.31
CA HIS A 29 3.19 -10.49 -1.50
C HIS A 29 4.61 -10.14 -1.07
N VAL A 30 5.22 -10.98 -0.25
CA VAL A 30 6.62 -10.86 0.15
C VAL A 30 7.43 -11.99 -0.48
N ARG A 31 8.54 -11.63 -1.11
CA ARG A 31 9.42 -12.61 -1.75
C ARG A 31 9.86 -13.69 -0.75
N GLY A 32 9.66 -14.93 -1.10
CA GLY A 32 9.99 -16.09 -0.27
C GLY A 32 8.97 -16.45 0.80
N LYS A 33 7.96 -15.60 1.05
CA LYS A 33 6.88 -15.87 2.00
C LYS A 33 5.51 -16.03 1.35
N GLY A 34 5.36 -15.60 0.08
CA GLY A 34 4.07 -15.60 -0.59
C GLY A 34 3.18 -14.43 -0.20
N ILE A 35 1.86 -14.59 -0.34
CA ILE A 35 0.89 -13.57 0.05
C ILE A 35 0.80 -13.53 1.58
N VAL A 36 1.19 -12.41 2.16
CA VAL A 36 1.20 -12.20 3.62
C VAL A 36 0.03 -11.33 4.09
N ILE A 37 -0.54 -10.53 3.19
CA ILE A 37 -1.75 -9.73 3.45
C ILE A 37 -2.73 -9.95 2.30
N ASN A 38 -3.97 -10.22 2.64
CA ASN A 38 -5.12 -10.26 1.74
C ASN A 38 -6.29 -9.64 2.50
N GLU A 39 -6.43 -8.34 2.37
CA GLU A 39 -7.44 -7.60 3.11
C GLU A 39 -8.32 -6.75 2.18
N PRO A 40 -9.58 -6.52 2.54
CA PRO A 40 -10.47 -5.64 1.79
C PRO A 40 -9.88 -4.25 1.60
N SER A 41 -10.02 -3.66 0.41
CA SER A 41 -9.59 -2.30 0.10
C SER A 41 -10.57 -1.27 0.68
N TRP A 42 -10.65 -1.23 2.00
CA TRP A 42 -11.53 -0.34 2.77
C TRP A 42 -10.74 0.43 3.81
N VAL A 43 -11.11 1.69 4.01
CA VAL A 43 -10.54 2.56 5.03
C VAL A 43 -11.66 3.34 5.73
N THR A 44 -11.61 3.40 7.03
CA THR A 44 -12.51 4.24 7.84
C THR A 44 -11.75 5.47 8.30
N VAL A 45 -12.33 6.64 8.05
CA VAL A 45 -11.70 7.94 8.29
C VAL A 45 -12.61 8.83 9.14
N ASP A 46 -12.04 9.52 10.11
CA ASP A 46 -12.73 10.62 10.79
C ASP A 46 -12.88 11.81 9.84
N LYS A 47 -14.12 12.31 9.69
CA LYS A 47 -14.45 13.42 8.78
C LYS A 47 -13.77 14.73 9.11
N LYS A 48 -13.54 15.00 10.39
CA LYS A 48 -12.98 16.28 10.86
C LYS A 48 -11.46 16.25 10.87
N LEU A 49 -10.89 15.15 11.38
CA LEU A 49 -9.45 15.02 11.58
C LEU A 49 -8.74 14.46 10.34
N ARG A 50 -9.49 13.90 9.39
CA ARG A 50 -8.93 13.20 8.22
C ARG A 50 -7.96 12.07 8.59
N GLN A 51 -8.09 11.54 9.80
CA GLN A 51 -7.25 10.46 10.29
C GLN A 51 -7.90 9.09 10.06
N PRO A 52 -7.12 8.07 9.69
CA PRO A 52 -7.63 6.73 9.58
C PRO A 52 -7.95 6.17 10.96
N LEU A 53 -9.10 5.52 11.08
CA LEU A 53 -9.55 4.84 12.29
C LEU A 53 -9.41 3.33 12.19
N ALA A 54 -9.65 2.77 10.99
CA ALA A 54 -9.49 1.36 10.69
C ALA A 54 -9.17 1.16 9.21
N ILE A 55 -8.49 0.06 8.88
CA ILE A 55 -8.09 -0.28 7.52
C ILE A 55 -8.32 -1.78 7.30
N GLY A 56 -8.67 -2.18 6.08
CA GLY A 56 -8.83 -3.57 5.71
C GLY A 56 -10.16 -4.16 6.24
N LEU A 57 -10.06 -5.34 6.82
CA LEU A 57 -11.21 -6.09 7.32
C LEU A 57 -11.96 -5.31 8.41
N GLU A 58 -11.24 -4.72 9.33
CA GLU A 58 -11.81 -3.93 10.42
C GLU A 58 -12.63 -2.73 9.90
N ALA A 59 -12.12 -2.02 8.89
CA ALA A 59 -12.85 -0.95 8.24
C ALA A 59 -14.12 -1.45 7.54
N LYS A 60 -14.06 -2.61 6.91
CA LYS A 60 -15.23 -3.23 6.24
C LYS A 60 -16.32 -3.60 7.23
N GLU A 61 -15.97 -4.09 8.41
CA GLU A 61 -16.93 -4.44 9.46
C GLU A 61 -17.65 -3.23 10.04
N MET A 62 -17.08 -2.04 9.91
CA MET A 62 -17.68 -0.79 10.34
C MET A 62 -18.75 -0.25 9.38
N VAL A 63 -18.89 -0.81 8.18
CA VAL A 63 -19.91 -0.38 7.19
C VAL A 63 -21.30 -0.46 7.80
N GLY A 64 -22.04 0.64 7.72
CA GLY A 64 -23.39 0.75 8.26
C GLY A 64 -23.50 0.82 9.79
N ARG A 65 -22.38 0.84 10.51
CA ARG A 65 -22.32 0.91 11.97
C ARG A 65 -21.51 2.08 12.50
N THR A 66 -21.16 3.03 11.62
CA THR A 66 -20.31 4.17 11.99
C THR A 66 -21.14 5.33 12.56
N PRO A 67 -20.62 6.04 13.58
CA PRO A 67 -21.15 7.34 14.01
C PRO A 67 -21.13 8.35 12.88
N GLY A 68 -21.96 9.40 12.96
CA GLY A 68 -22.11 10.39 11.89
C GLY A 68 -20.87 11.19 11.51
N ASN A 69 -19.83 11.18 12.37
CA ASN A 69 -18.54 11.82 12.13
C ASN A 69 -17.51 10.89 11.44
N VAL A 70 -17.86 9.65 11.16
CA VAL A 70 -16.98 8.66 10.55
C VAL A 70 -17.51 8.27 9.18
N ILE A 71 -16.61 8.18 8.20
CA ILE A 71 -16.93 7.67 6.86
C ILE A 71 -16.12 6.43 6.57
N VAL A 72 -16.74 5.49 5.87
CA VAL A 72 -16.06 4.31 5.32
C VAL A 72 -15.87 4.54 3.83
N VAL A 73 -14.64 4.45 3.38
CA VAL A 73 -14.22 4.77 2.02
C VAL A 73 -13.64 3.54 1.35
N ARG A 74 -13.97 3.38 0.06
CA ARG A 74 -13.26 2.47 -0.84
C ARG A 74 -12.36 3.33 -1.73
N PRO A 75 -11.05 3.36 -1.47
CA PRO A 75 -10.15 4.23 -2.21
C PRO A 75 -9.97 3.81 -3.67
N ILE A 76 -10.27 2.55 -3.99
CA ILE A 76 -10.20 2.01 -5.35
C ILE A 76 -11.59 1.52 -5.75
N ARG A 77 -12.11 2.02 -6.87
CA ARG A 77 -13.42 1.66 -7.41
C ARG A 77 -13.30 1.41 -8.91
N ASP A 78 -13.88 0.32 -9.36
CA ASP A 78 -13.92 -0.06 -10.78
C ASP A 78 -12.53 -0.01 -11.47
N GLY A 79 -11.50 -0.42 -10.74
CA GLY A 79 -10.13 -0.41 -11.24
C GLY A 79 -9.50 0.99 -11.32
N VAL A 80 -10.06 2.00 -10.64
CA VAL A 80 -9.55 3.37 -10.62
C VAL A 80 -9.32 3.82 -9.17
N ILE A 81 -8.22 4.55 -8.95
CA ILE A 81 -7.98 5.21 -7.66
C ILE A 81 -8.91 6.43 -7.58
N SER A 82 -9.87 6.40 -6.68
CA SER A 82 -10.85 7.48 -6.49
C SER A 82 -10.49 8.44 -5.36
N GLU A 83 -9.69 7.98 -4.40
CA GLU A 83 -9.30 8.74 -3.21
C GLU A 83 -7.80 8.54 -2.92
N PHE A 84 -6.98 9.49 -3.42
CA PHE A 84 -5.51 9.37 -3.34
C PHE A 84 -4.98 9.39 -1.91
N ASP A 85 -5.41 10.36 -1.11
CA ASP A 85 -4.97 10.50 0.27
C ASP A 85 -5.27 9.23 1.08
N VAL A 86 -6.45 8.63 0.83
CA VAL A 86 -6.88 7.39 1.49
C VAL A 86 -6.10 6.18 0.98
N THR A 87 -5.79 6.14 -0.32
CA THR A 87 -4.93 5.10 -0.91
C THR A 87 -3.52 5.16 -0.32
N GLN A 88 -2.96 6.36 -0.16
CA GLN A 88 -1.68 6.57 0.47
C GLN A 88 -1.65 6.00 1.90
N ILE A 89 -2.63 6.37 2.71
CA ILE A 89 -2.77 5.89 4.09
C ILE A 89 -2.85 4.35 4.13
N MET A 90 -3.62 3.76 3.23
CA MET A 90 -3.78 2.31 3.13
C MET A 90 -2.46 1.61 2.76
N LEU A 91 -1.71 2.16 1.80
CA LEU A 91 -0.39 1.66 1.41
C LEU A 91 0.63 1.73 2.56
N GLU A 92 0.70 2.89 3.21
CA GLU A 92 1.60 3.09 4.36
C GLU A 92 1.31 2.07 5.46
N TYR A 93 0.04 1.82 5.75
CA TYR A 93 -0.39 0.84 6.74
C TYR A 93 0.04 -0.59 6.36
N PHE A 94 -0.25 -1.05 5.15
CA PHE A 94 0.08 -2.41 4.75
C PHE A 94 1.59 -2.65 4.63
N ILE A 95 2.33 -1.69 4.10
CA ILE A 95 3.80 -1.78 4.02
C ILE A 95 4.41 -1.76 5.43
N GLY A 96 3.91 -0.89 6.31
CA GLY A 96 4.31 -0.83 7.72
C GLY A 96 4.07 -2.16 8.44
N LYS A 97 2.89 -2.75 8.26
CA LYS A 97 2.52 -4.05 8.86
C LYS A 97 3.46 -5.19 8.43
N VAL A 98 3.91 -5.20 7.19
CA VAL A 98 4.92 -6.17 6.71
C VAL A 98 6.27 -5.92 7.37
N HIS A 99 6.65 -4.67 7.58
CA HIS A 99 7.89 -4.30 8.28
C HIS A 99 7.91 -4.75 9.74
N GLU A 100 6.83 -4.52 10.46
CA GLU A 100 6.68 -4.91 11.87
C GLU A 100 6.78 -6.42 12.07
N GLN A 101 6.31 -7.20 11.11
CA GLN A 101 6.39 -8.66 11.13
C GLN A 101 7.77 -9.20 10.73
N SER A 102 8.70 -8.34 10.34
CA SER A 102 10.04 -8.75 9.95
C SER A 102 10.95 -8.85 11.16
N ILE A 103 11.56 -10.02 11.37
CA ILE A 103 12.49 -10.31 12.47
C ILE A 103 13.80 -9.49 12.34
N VAL A 104 14.08 -8.98 11.14
CA VAL A 104 15.31 -8.21 10.86
C VAL A 104 14.98 -6.72 10.84
N PRO A 105 15.49 -5.94 11.79
CA PRO A 105 15.11 -4.53 11.96
C PRO A 105 15.60 -3.59 10.84
N LEU A 106 16.15 -4.06 9.75
CA LEU A 106 16.95 -3.16 8.92
C LEU A 106 16.84 -3.15 7.40
N PRO A 107 16.23 -3.95 6.61
CA PRO A 107 16.26 -3.58 5.21
C PRO A 107 14.97 -2.88 4.78
N ARG A 108 15.12 -1.61 4.41
CA ARG A 108 14.09 -0.91 3.67
C ARG A 108 13.74 -1.72 2.41
N PRO A 109 12.47 -2.13 2.20
CA PRO A 109 12.11 -2.99 1.09
C PRO A 109 12.19 -2.28 -0.26
N ARG A 110 12.32 -3.07 -1.32
CA ARG A 110 11.88 -2.66 -2.63
C ARG A 110 10.40 -2.99 -2.74
N VAL A 111 9.62 -2.03 -3.18
CA VAL A 111 8.17 -2.19 -3.32
C VAL A 111 7.78 -2.04 -4.78
N ILE A 112 7.06 -3.02 -5.29
CA ILE A 112 6.43 -2.99 -6.61
C ILE A 112 4.94 -2.82 -6.36
N VAL A 113 4.32 -1.84 -7.00
CA VAL A 113 2.88 -1.61 -6.90
C VAL A 113 2.23 -1.83 -8.26
N GLY A 114 1.29 -2.77 -8.29
CA GLY A 114 0.35 -2.93 -9.40
C GLY A 114 -0.67 -1.80 -9.36
N LEU A 115 -0.74 -1.03 -10.43
CA LEU A 115 -1.69 0.06 -10.58
C LEU A 115 -2.77 -0.34 -11.60
N PRO A 116 -4.02 0.05 -11.38
CA PRO A 116 -5.05 -0.08 -12.38
C PRO A 116 -4.68 0.65 -13.67
N THR A 117 -5.24 0.23 -14.79
CA THR A 117 -5.06 0.92 -16.07
C THR A 117 -5.69 2.30 -16.06
N GLY A 118 -5.10 3.25 -16.79
CA GLY A 118 -5.63 4.60 -16.92
C GLY A 118 -5.26 5.56 -15.79
N VAL A 119 -4.36 5.16 -14.91
CA VAL A 119 -3.80 6.04 -13.88
C VAL A 119 -2.94 7.12 -14.53
N THR A 120 -3.19 8.38 -14.19
CA THR A 120 -2.43 9.53 -14.70
C THR A 120 -1.01 9.57 -14.12
N GLU A 121 -0.11 10.31 -14.76
CA GLU A 121 1.27 10.47 -14.27
C GLU A 121 1.32 11.15 -12.89
N VAL A 122 0.37 12.06 -12.60
CA VAL A 122 0.25 12.71 -11.29
C VAL A 122 -0.12 11.67 -10.22
N GLU A 123 -1.02 10.79 -10.55
CA GLU A 123 -1.47 9.70 -9.69
C GLU A 123 -0.36 8.67 -9.44
N LYS A 124 0.34 8.25 -10.48
CA LYS A 124 1.52 7.40 -10.34
C LYS A 124 2.56 8.02 -9.41
N ARG A 125 2.77 9.32 -9.56
CA ARG A 125 3.70 10.06 -8.71
C ARG A 125 3.25 10.09 -7.26
N ALA A 126 1.95 10.32 -6.99
CA ALA A 126 1.40 10.31 -5.64
C ALA A 126 1.57 8.93 -4.98
N VAL A 127 1.28 7.84 -5.70
CA VAL A 127 1.51 6.48 -5.19
C VAL A 127 3.00 6.21 -4.94
N TYR A 128 3.87 6.65 -5.85
CA TYR A 128 5.31 6.53 -5.67
C TYR A 128 5.78 7.23 -4.38
N ASP A 129 5.34 8.48 -4.19
CA ASP A 129 5.72 9.28 -3.02
C ASP A 129 5.16 8.66 -1.72
N ALA A 130 3.95 8.08 -1.75
CA ALA A 130 3.37 7.34 -0.64
C ALA A 130 4.20 6.11 -0.26
N VAL A 131 4.59 5.31 -1.24
CA VAL A 131 5.43 4.13 -1.03
C VAL A 131 6.80 4.51 -0.47
N MET A 132 7.41 5.58 -0.98
CA MET A 132 8.69 6.06 -0.46
C MET A 132 8.56 6.60 0.97
N ALA A 133 7.46 7.30 1.29
CA ALA A 133 7.16 7.79 2.63
C ALA A 133 6.94 6.65 3.64
N SER A 134 6.41 5.50 3.20
CA SER A 134 6.25 4.31 4.05
C SER A 134 7.58 3.62 4.41
N GLY A 135 8.71 4.17 3.97
CA GLY A 135 10.05 3.65 4.30
C GLY A 135 10.65 2.72 3.24
N ALA A 136 10.05 2.62 2.06
CA ALA A 136 10.65 1.86 0.96
C ALA A 136 11.99 2.46 0.52
N ARG A 137 12.92 1.59 0.11
CA ARG A 137 14.20 1.99 -0.50
C ARG A 137 14.03 2.36 -1.96
N GLN A 138 13.13 1.66 -2.63
CA GLN A 138 12.84 1.80 -4.05
C GLN A 138 11.38 1.45 -4.29
N ALA A 139 10.72 2.24 -5.11
CA ALA A 139 9.35 1.98 -5.58
C ALA A 139 9.36 1.78 -7.10
N LEU A 140 8.60 0.81 -7.58
CA LEU A 140 8.33 0.57 -8.99
C LEU A 140 6.82 0.50 -9.18
N MET A 141 6.31 1.23 -10.16
CA MET A 141 4.89 1.21 -10.54
C MET A 141 4.75 0.40 -11.82
N ILE A 142 3.86 -0.57 -11.80
CA ILE A 142 3.55 -1.42 -12.95
C ILE A 142 2.05 -1.30 -13.22
N GLU A 143 1.67 -0.96 -14.44
CA GLU A 143 0.27 -1.01 -14.83
C GLU A 143 -0.16 -2.46 -15.01
N GLU A 144 -1.31 -2.82 -14.44
CA GLU A 144 -1.89 -4.13 -14.66
C GLU A 144 -2.38 -4.21 -16.12
N PRO A 145 -2.00 -5.27 -16.85
CA PRO A 145 -2.57 -5.48 -18.17
C PRO A 145 -4.05 -5.76 -18.03
N ILE A 146 -4.86 -5.13 -18.89
CA ILE A 146 -6.27 -5.49 -19.05
C ILE A 146 -6.30 -6.92 -19.61
N ALA A 147 -6.78 -7.85 -18.81
CA ALA A 147 -6.98 -9.21 -19.24
C ALA A 147 -8.25 -9.33 -20.09
#